data_10ee09749ef848a8dddd8dc3adab3af3
#
_entry.id   10ee09749ef848a8dddd8dc3adab3af3
#
_cell.length_a   1.000
_cell.length_b   1.000
_cell.length_c   1.000
_cell.angle_alpha   90.00
_cell.angle_beta   90.00
_cell.angle_gamma   90.00
#
_symmetry.space_group_name_H-M   'P 1'
#
loop_
_entity.id
_entity.type
_entity.pdbx_description
1 polymer ?
#
loop_
_entity_poly.entity_id
_entity_poly.type
_entity_poly.pdbx_seq_one_letter_code
_entity_poly.pdbx_strand_id
1 'polypeptide(L)'
;MRLDVNRRELIMFVSAATVWPLQAARAQQSENLARIGFLPLGSPSNQHDLSYVEAFRKGLIENGLIEGRNIILDVVWVANDSEYDQAAIELVRRGATVLVPVASSASAACKRQTSTIPIVFINVGNPVGIGIVESLSHPGGNVTGFADLTVELSGKLLEFARELTPAGKPIGYLWYDKWVDGQSRLLATEQAAKASGMALQARAISDVVELNSVVADLKSNGIKAVILQPGGFTWRHRQQIIEAMKRNTLAMICAWPPVAAEGALIGYGTDYPDLYRRASSYVSRVLKGEKPADLPVQNPTKFRLVINLNAAKVLGLQIPTSLLATADEVIE
;
A
#
# COMPACT_ATOMS: atom_id res chain seq x y z
N MET A 1 -56.04 53.71 -24.20
CA MET A 1 -54.73 53.29 -24.76
C MET A 1 -54.53 51.82 -24.34
N ARG A 2 -54.82 50.86 -25.29
CA ARG A 2 -54.70 49.44 -25.04
C ARG A 2 -53.28 49.03 -25.52
N LEU A 3 -52.50 48.44 -24.66
CA LEU A 3 -51.22 47.86 -24.94
C LEU A 3 -51.45 46.42 -25.42
N ASP A 4 -51.31 46.18 -26.74
CA ASP A 4 -51.29 44.84 -27.30
C ASP A 4 -49.92 44.21 -27.08
N VAL A 5 -49.82 43.32 -26.10
CA VAL A 5 -48.62 42.52 -25.83
C VAL A 5 -48.68 41.28 -26.75
N ASN A 6 -47.75 41.21 -27.69
CA ASN A 6 -47.69 40.16 -28.70
C ASN A 6 -47.33 38.80 -28.08
N ARG A 7 -48.17 37.77 -28.22
CA ARG A 7 -48.01 36.42 -27.65
C ARG A 7 -46.66 35.74 -27.97
N ARG A 8 -45.96 36.19 -28.98
CA ARG A 8 -44.64 35.67 -29.36
C ARG A 8 -43.46 36.14 -28.47
N GLU A 9 -43.55 37.31 -27.88
CA GLU A 9 -42.48 37.79 -26.96
C GLU A 9 -42.57 37.20 -25.56
N LEU A 10 -43.77 36.77 -25.15
CA LEU A 10 -43.96 36.12 -23.83
C LEU A 10 -43.33 34.71 -23.79
N ILE A 11 -43.21 34.00 -24.94
CA ILE A 11 -42.66 32.67 -25.02
C ILE A 11 -41.13 32.70 -24.96
N MET A 12 -40.46 33.74 -25.43
CA MET A 12 -38.99 33.87 -25.37
C MET A 12 -38.46 34.21 -23.98
N PHE A 13 -39.23 34.88 -23.13
CA PHE A 13 -38.80 35.18 -21.76
C PHE A 13 -38.96 34.02 -20.78
N VAL A 14 -39.82 33.04 -21.04
CA VAL A 14 -40.05 31.87 -20.18
C VAL A 14 -38.98 30.81 -20.42
N SER A 15 -38.35 30.74 -21.61
CA SER A 15 -37.34 29.74 -21.96
C SER A 15 -35.94 30.04 -21.40
N ALA A 16 -35.63 31.31 -21.09
CA ALA A 16 -34.34 31.69 -20.52
C ALA A 16 -34.26 31.56 -18.96
N ALA A 17 -35.42 31.59 -18.29
CA ALA A 17 -35.50 31.57 -16.83
C ALA A 17 -35.43 30.15 -16.24
N THR A 18 -35.58 29.08 -17.03
CA THR A 18 -35.62 27.69 -16.55
C THR A 18 -34.26 26.98 -16.58
N VAL A 19 -33.27 27.50 -17.32
CA VAL A 19 -31.93 26.86 -17.46
C VAL A 19 -30.98 27.32 -16.36
N TRP A 20 -31.12 28.56 -15.85
CA TRP A 20 -30.23 29.11 -14.84
C TRP A 20 -30.30 28.41 -13.46
N PRO A 21 -31.46 28.05 -12.89
CA PRO A 21 -31.48 27.39 -11.57
C PRO A 21 -30.93 25.96 -11.60
N LEU A 22 -30.95 25.26 -12.75
CA LEU A 22 -30.38 23.93 -12.87
C LEU A 22 -28.84 23.93 -12.92
N GLN A 23 -28.21 24.97 -13.47
CA GLN A 23 -26.76 25.12 -13.45
C GLN A 23 -26.26 25.60 -12.08
N ALA A 24 -26.98 26.52 -11.42
CA ALA A 24 -26.66 26.94 -10.07
C ALA A 24 -26.85 25.81 -9.04
N ALA A 25 -27.89 24.98 -9.18
CA ALA A 25 -28.10 23.80 -8.33
C ALA A 25 -27.01 22.73 -8.53
N ARG A 26 -26.51 22.54 -9.76
CA ARG A 26 -25.37 21.65 -10.01
C ARG A 26 -24.05 22.20 -9.50
N ALA A 27 -23.79 23.50 -9.59
CA ALA A 27 -22.61 24.13 -9.01
C ALA A 27 -22.62 24.06 -7.47
N GLN A 28 -23.78 24.29 -6.85
CA GLN A 28 -23.94 24.21 -5.40
C GLN A 28 -23.88 22.77 -4.85
N GLN A 29 -24.22 21.78 -5.70
CA GLN A 29 -24.13 20.35 -5.36
C GLN A 29 -22.68 19.86 -5.40
N SER A 30 -21.80 20.47 -6.19
CA SER A 30 -20.36 20.13 -6.24
C SER A 30 -19.58 20.69 -5.04
N GLU A 31 -20.05 21.75 -4.39
CA GLU A 31 -19.42 22.32 -3.17
C GLU A 31 -19.60 21.45 -1.92
N ASN A 32 -20.54 20.50 -1.93
CA ASN A 32 -20.87 19.63 -0.79
C ASN A 32 -20.45 18.16 -0.94
N LEU A 33 -19.68 17.79 -1.98
CA LEU A 33 -19.22 16.41 -2.13
C LEU A 33 -18.10 16.12 -1.12
N ALA A 34 -18.22 15.00 -0.40
CA ALA A 34 -17.16 14.53 0.48
C ALA A 34 -15.90 14.26 -0.35
N ARG A 35 -14.76 14.81 0.09
CA ARG A 35 -13.48 14.70 -0.62
C ARG A 35 -12.57 13.69 0.07
N ILE A 36 -12.23 12.63 -0.63
CA ILE A 36 -11.32 11.59 -0.17
C ILE A 36 -9.93 11.89 -0.72
N GLY A 37 -8.98 12.24 0.13
CA GLY A 37 -7.59 12.41 -0.23
C GLY A 37 -6.85 11.08 -0.17
N PHE A 38 -6.49 10.50 -1.32
CA PHE A 38 -5.87 9.19 -1.41
C PHE A 38 -4.39 9.31 -1.81
N LEU A 39 -3.50 8.77 -0.97
CA LEU A 39 -2.04 8.72 -1.17
C LEU A 39 -1.62 7.26 -1.40
N PRO A 40 -1.71 6.73 -2.63
CA PRO A 40 -1.32 5.37 -2.94
C PRO A 40 0.20 5.18 -2.89
N LEU A 41 0.62 3.92 -2.72
CA LEU A 41 2.00 3.50 -2.86
C LEU A 41 2.27 3.11 -4.31
N GLY A 42 3.44 3.48 -4.85
CA GLY A 42 3.88 3.09 -6.19
C GLY A 42 3.80 4.22 -7.22
N SER A 43 3.41 3.90 -8.45
CA SER A 43 3.43 4.81 -9.60
C SER A 43 2.18 4.68 -10.48
N PRO A 44 1.64 5.78 -11.02
CA PRO A 44 0.53 5.74 -11.96
C PRO A 44 0.90 5.11 -13.32
N SER A 45 2.17 4.89 -13.60
CA SER A 45 2.62 4.20 -14.81
C SER A 45 2.71 2.68 -14.66
N ASN A 46 2.57 2.15 -13.43
CA ASN A 46 2.64 0.72 -13.17
C ASN A 46 1.24 0.12 -13.07
N GLN A 47 0.94 -0.89 -13.90
CA GLN A 47 -0.37 -1.53 -13.98
C GLN A 47 -0.78 -2.21 -12.66
N HIS A 48 0.19 -2.76 -11.93
CA HIS A 48 -0.06 -3.41 -10.64
C HIS A 48 -0.50 -2.40 -9.58
N ASP A 49 0.21 -1.25 -9.51
CA ASP A 49 -0.09 -0.19 -8.57
C ASP A 49 -1.48 0.42 -8.87
N LEU A 50 -1.81 0.58 -10.16
CA LEU A 50 -3.16 1.00 -10.58
C LEU A 50 -4.24 0.00 -10.16
N SER A 51 -3.97 -1.31 -10.20
CA SER A 51 -4.95 -2.33 -9.81
C SER A 51 -5.38 -2.22 -8.35
N TYR A 52 -4.51 -1.74 -7.46
CA TYR A 52 -4.85 -1.49 -6.06
C TYR A 52 -5.76 -0.27 -5.89
N VAL A 53 -5.50 0.79 -6.66
CA VAL A 53 -6.40 1.97 -6.70
C VAL A 53 -7.79 1.56 -7.19
N GLU A 54 -7.86 0.70 -8.22
CA GLU A 54 -9.14 0.17 -8.72
C GLU A 54 -9.83 -0.74 -7.70
N ALA A 55 -9.10 -1.56 -6.94
CA ALA A 55 -9.67 -2.35 -5.85
C ALA A 55 -10.29 -1.46 -4.76
N PHE A 56 -9.63 -0.33 -4.42
CA PHE A 56 -10.18 0.67 -3.50
C PHE A 56 -11.44 1.34 -4.09
N ARG A 57 -11.42 1.78 -5.36
CA ARG A 57 -12.59 2.34 -6.04
C ARG A 57 -13.77 1.38 -6.06
N LYS A 58 -13.51 0.11 -6.38
CA LYS A 58 -14.55 -0.94 -6.33
C LYS A 58 -15.17 -1.04 -4.94
N GLY A 59 -14.33 -1.06 -3.90
CA GLY A 59 -14.81 -1.05 -2.52
C GLY A 59 -15.62 0.19 -2.17
N LEU A 60 -15.24 1.40 -2.66
CA LEU A 60 -16.04 2.62 -2.47
C LEU A 60 -17.44 2.46 -3.07
N ILE A 61 -17.53 1.96 -4.32
CA ILE A 61 -18.82 1.71 -5.01
C ILE A 61 -19.67 0.72 -4.21
N GLU A 62 -19.10 -0.39 -3.74
CA GLU A 62 -19.79 -1.39 -2.91
C GLU A 62 -20.36 -0.80 -1.61
N ASN A 63 -19.75 0.27 -1.09
CA ASN A 63 -20.20 1.02 0.08
C ASN A 63 -21.07 2.24 -0.25
N GLY A 64 -21.51 2.39 -1.50
CA GLY A 64 -22.39 3.46 -1.96
C GLY A 64 -21.69 4.80 -2.19
N LEU A 65 -20.35 4.83 -2.23
CA LEU A 65 -19.53 6.01 -2.51
C LEU A 65 -19.14 6.01 -3.99
N ILE A 66 -19.77 6.90 -4.75
CA ILE A 66 -19.63 6.96 -6.22
C ILE A 66 -18.95 8.27 -6.60
N GLU A 67 -17.76 8.16 -7.20
CA GLU A 67 -16.97 9.29 -7.67
C GLU A 67 -17.77 10.13 -8.68
N GLY A 68 -17.76 11.45 -8.51
CA GLY A 68 -18.50 12.40 -9.33
C GLY A 68 -20.00 12.49 -8.99
N ARG A 69 -20.55 11.62 -8.11
CA ARG A 69 -21.94 11.64 -7.68
C ARG A 69 -22.10 12.12 -6.24
N ASN A 70 -21.39 11.51 -5.30
CA ASN A 70 -21.46 11.85 -3.87
C ASN A 70 -20.11 11.98 -3.19
N ILE A 71 -19.01 11.65 -3.90
CA ILE A 71 -17.63 11.87 -3.47
C ILE A 71 -16.77 12.43 -4.60
N ILE A 72 -15.64 13.05 -4.19
CA ILE A 72 -14.48 13.34 -5.03
C ILE A 72 -13.33 12.49 -4.50
N LEU A 73 -12.62 11.79 -5.39
CA LEU A 73 -11.42 11.03 -5.05
C LEU A 73 -10.18 11.74 -5.62
N ASP A 74 -9.43 12.42 -4.76
CA ASP A 74 -8.16 13.04 -5.10
C ASP A 74 -7.02 12.04 -4.93
N VAL A 75 -6.53 11.47 -6.00
CA VAL A 75 -5.39 10.54 -5.99
C VAL A 75 -4.11 11.32 -6.23
N VAL A 76 -3.22 11.33 -5.24
CA VAL A 76 -1.92 12.01 -5.31
C VAL A 76 -0.79 11.00 -5.21
N TRP A 77 -0.06 10.82 -6.30
CA TRP A 77 1.11 9.97 -6.35
C TRP A 77 2.37 10.77 -5.99
N VAL A 78 3.31 10.13 -5.29
CA VAL A 78 4.62 10.70 -4.96
C VAL A 78 5.73 9.81 -5.51
N ALA A 79 6.81 10.42 -5.97
CA ALA A 79 7.97 9.69 -6.48
C ALA A 79 8.88 9.20 -5.35
N ASN A 80 8.96 9.95 -4.24
CA ASN A 80 9.85 9.68 -3.11
C ASN A 80 9.14 9.86 -1.77
N ASP A 81 9.64 9.19 -0.73
CA ASP A 81 9.08 9.29 0.64
C ASP A 81 9.15 10.72 1.20
N SER A 82 10.14 11.52 0.79
CA SER A 82 10.27 12.93 1.20
C SER A 82 9.15 13.84 0.70
N GLU A 83 8.38 13.42 -0.29
CA GLU A 83 7.29 14.20 -0.87
C GLU A 83 5.95 14.00 -0.13
N TYR A 84 5.84 12.98 0.75
CA TYR A 84 4.57 12.68 1.42
C TYR A 84 4.05 13.84 2.29
N ASP A 85 4.92 14.59 2.99
CA ASP A 85 4.47 15.73 3.79
C ASP A 85 3.81 16.80 2.91
N GLN A 86 4.45 17.14 1.78
CA GLN A 86 3.90 18.11 0.83
C GLN A 86 2.59 17.62 0.19
N ALA A 87 2.50 16.35 -0.15
CA ALA A 87 1.29 15.75 -0.69
C ALA A 87 0.14 15.75 0.32
N ALA A 88 0.44 15.47 1.60
CA ALA A 88 -0.55 15.53 2.67
C ALA A 88 -1.05 16.98 2.91
N ILE A 89 -0.14 17.98 2.93
CA ILE A 89 -0.49 19.41 3.00
C ILE A 89 -1.43 19.79 1.85
N GLU A 90 -1.12 19.36 0.64
CA GLU A 90 -1.92 19.67 -0.55
C GLU A 90 -3.33 19.06 -0.45
N LEU A 91 -3.47 17.81 0.00
CA LEU A 91 -4.78 17.18 0.19
C LEU A 91 -5.60 17.91 1.28
N VAL A 92 -4.97 18.30 2.39
CA VAL A 92 -5.61 19.11 3.43
C VAL A 92 -6.09 20.46 2.86
N ARG A 93 -5.23 21.15 2.09
CA ARG A 93 -5.53 22.43 1.44
C ARG A 93 -6.68 22.32 0.43
N ARG A 94 -6.82 21.18 -0.26
CA ARG A 94 -7.94 20.90 -1.17
C ARG A 94 -9.26 20.63 -0.44
N GLY A 95 -9.24 20.57 0.89
CA GLY A 95 -10.44 20.34 1.71
C GLY A 95 -10.80 18.87 1.82
N ALA A 96 -9.82 17.97 1.92
CA ALA A 96 -10.08 16.56 2.19
C ALA A 96 -10.92 16.40 3.46
N THR A 97 -12.01 15.63 3.38
CA THR A 97 -12.86 15.26 4.51
C THR A 97 -12.42 13.98 5.19
N VAL A 98 -11.63 13.17 4.48
CA VAL A 98 -10.93 12.00 4.98
C VAL A 98 -9.64 11.79 4.18
N LEU A 99 -8.55 11.41 4.84
CA LEU A 99 -7.28 11.05 4.22
C LEU A 99 -7.11 9.53 4.23
N VAL A 100 -6.64 8.99 3.11
CA VAL A 100 -6.41 7.54 2.96
C VAL A 100 -4.97 7.33 2.49
N PRO A 101 -4.00 7.37 3.41
CA PRO A 101 -2.61 7.08 3.10
C PRO A 101 -2.33 5.59 3.03
N VAL A 102 -1.41 5.19 2.16
CA VAL A 102 -0.92 3.81 2.04
C VAL A 102 0.53 3.72 2.51
N ALA A 103 0.81 2.73 3.33
CA ALA A 103 2.09 2.47 4.00
C ALA A 103 2.45 3.47 5.12
N SER A 104 3.49 3.11 5.89
CA SER A 104 3.89 3.79 7.13
C SER A 104 4.30 5.24 6.91
N SER A 105 5.11 5.51 5.87
CA SER A 105 5.62 6.87 5.58
C SER A 105 4.50 7.86 5.25
N ALA A 106 3.57 7.47 4.36
CA ALA A 106 2.41 8.30 4.00
C ALA A 106 1.49 8.53 5.20
N SER A 107 1.26 7.48 6.01
CA SER A 107 0.40 7.56 7.20
C SER A 107 0.98 8.49 8.26
N ALA A 108 2.29 8.40 8.51
CA ALA A 108 2.99 9.30 9.41
C ALA A 108 2.95 10.76 8.91
N ALA A 109 3.11 10.98 7.61
CA ALA A 109 3.00 12.30 7.01
C ALA A 109 1.59 12.89 7.21
N CYS A 110 0.52 12.15 6.88
CA CYS A 110 -0.84 12.62 7.10
C CYS A 110 -1.11 12.96 8.58
N LYS A 111 -0.65 12.10 9.51
CA LYS A 111 -0.82 12.34 10.95
C LYS A 111 -0.13 13.61 11.42
N ARG A 112 1.04 13.99 10.85
CA ARG A 112 1.72 15.26 11.17
C ARG A 112 0.95 16.48 10.69
N GLN A 113 0.18 16.37 9.61
CA GLN A 113 -0.46 17.53 8.97
C GLN A 113 -1.86 17.81 9.54
N THR A 114 -2.48 16.89 10.25
CA THR A 114 -3.82 17.11 10.82
C THR A 114 -4.08 16.26 12.05
N SER A 115 -4.75 16.85 13.04
CA SER A 115 -5.29 16.15 14.21
C SER A 115 -6.81 16.05 14.19
N THR A 116 -7.47 16.61 13.16
CA THR A 116 -8.94 16.72 13.10
C THR A 116 -9.54 16.00 11.90
N ILE A 117 -8.87 16.04 10.73
CA ILE A 117 -9.33 15.30 9.55
C ILE A 117 -9.12 13.81 9.80
N PRO A 118 -10.17 12.98 9.70
CA PRO A 118 -10.04 11.52 9.82
C PRO A 118 -9.01 10.93 8.87
N ILE A 119 -8.24 9.96 9.36
CA ILE A 119 -7.24 9.23 8.59
C ILE A 119 -7.59 7.74 8.67
N VAL A 120 -7.76 7.11 7.50
CA VAL A 120 -7.94 5.66 7.36
C VAL A 120 -6.74 5.11 6.60
N PHE A 121 -5.73 4.65 7.33
CA PHE A 121 -4.53 4.11 6.69
C PHE A 121 -4.74 2.71 6.11
N ILE A 122 -3.95 2.36 5.10
CA ILE A 122 -3.89 1.03 4.50
C ILE A 122 -2.44 0.55 4.54
N ASN A 123 -2.22 -0.73 4.85
CA ASN A 123 -0.92 -1.38 4.71
C ASN A 123 0.17 -0.77 5.62
N VAL A 124 -0.11 -0.66 6.92
CA VAL A 124 0.88 -0.25 7.92
C VAL A 124 1.25 -1.46 8.79
N GLY A 125 2.54 -1.83 8.80
CA GLY A 125 2.98 -3.06 9.46
C GLY A 125 3.03 -3.00 10.97
N ASN A 126 3.37 -1.85 11.54
CA ASN A 126 3.47 -1.67 13.00
C ASN A 126 2.90 -0.32 13.44
N PRO A 127 1.59 -0.11 13.32
CA PRO A 127 0.99 1.21 13.56
C PRO A 127 1.11 1.68 15.02
N VAL A 128 1.19 0.77 15.98
CA VAL A 128 1.42 1.09 17.40
C VAL A 128 2.88 1.45 17.64
N GLY A 129 3.81 0.62 17.16
CA GLY A 129 5.25 0.83 17.40
C GLY A 129 5.81 2.11 16.79
N ILE A 130 5.23 2.59 15.69
CA ILE A 130 5.59 3.89 15.08
C ILE A 130 4.70 5.05 15.55
N GLY A 131 3.85 4.82 16.54
CA GLY A 131 3.04 5.86 17.19
C GLY A 131 1.92 6.42 16.32
N ILE A 132 1.43 5.70 15.31
CA ILE A 132 0.30 6.13 14.47
C ILE A 132 -1.01 5.99 15.23
N VAL A 133 -1.18 4.92 15.99
CA VAL A 133 -2.32 4.66 16.86
C VAL A 133 -1.84 4.26 18.26
N GLU A 134 -2.70 4.41 19.27
CA GLU A 134 -2.40 4.04 20.66
C GLU A 134 -2.42 2.52 20.87
N SER A 135 -3.40 1.86 20.31
CA SER A 135 -3.51 0.40 20.26
C SER A 135 -4.31 -0.04 19.04
N LEU A 136 -4.30 -1.32 18.70
CA LEU A 136 -5.10 -1.85 17.59
C LEU A 136 -6.60 -1.85 17.91
N SER A 137 -6.98 -2.13 19.15
CA SER A 137 -8.39 -2.19 19.58
C SER A 137 -8.99 -0.79 19.84
N HIS A 138 -8.18 0.15 20.28
CA HIS A 138 -8.57 1.54 20.56
C HIS A 138 -7.51 2.46 19.95
N PRO A 139 -7.66 2.84 18.67
CA PRO A 139 -6.65 3.60 17.94
C PRO A 139 -6.35 4.97 18.55
N GLY A 140 -7.35 5.59 19.15
CA GLY A 140 -7.26 6.96 19.69
C GLY A 140 -7.20 8.03 18.60
N GLY A 141 -7.55 9.27 18.97
CA GLY A 141 -7.47 10.43 18.07
C GLY A 141 -8.25 10.29 16.76
N ASN A 142 -7.66 10.81 15.68
CA ASN A 142 -8.29 10.88 14.35
C ASN A 142 -7.81 9.80 13.37
N VAL A 143 -7.11 8.75 13.82
CA VAL A 143 -6.47 7.76 12.95
C VAL A 143 -6.99 6.35 13.25
N THR A 144 -7.32 5.62 12.20
CA THR A 144 -7.60 4.17 12.21
C THR A 144 -7.16 3.56 10.88
N GLY A 145 -7.40 2.26 10.65
CA GLY A 145 -7.10 1.68 9.34
C GLY A 145 -6.87 0.18 9.34
N PHE A 146 -6.04 -0.26 8.39
CA PHE A 146 -5.78 -1.66 8.07
C PHE A 146 -4.28 -1.96 8.10
N ALA A 147 -3.85 -2.80 9.04
CA ALA A 147 -2.49 -3.29 9.15
C ALA A 147 -2.17 -4.35 8.08
N ASP A 148 -0.88 -4.67 7.88
CA ASP A 148 -0.44 -5.67 6.89
C ASP A 148 0.22 -6.92 7.51
N LEU A 149 0.49 -6.92 8.81
CA LEU A 149 1.12 -8.01 9.56
C LEU A 149 2.48 -8.48 9.01
N THR A 150 3.20 -7.63 8.28
CA THR A 150 4.50 -8.03 7.68
C THR A 150 5.58 -8.34 8.72
N VAL A 151 5.47 -7.81 9.93
CA VAL A 151 6.37 -8.14 11.04
C VAL A 151 6.15 -9.59 11.49
N GLU A 152 4.89 -9.98 11.67
CA GLU A 152 4.48 -11.31 12.10
C GLU A 152 4.80 -12.40 11.06
N LEU A 153 4.86 -12.02 9.78
CA LEU A 153 5.22 -12.91 8.69
C LEU A 153 6.72 -13.24 8.61
N SER A 154 7.58 -12.55 9.36
CA SER A 154 9.05 -12.74 9.31
C SER A 154 9.46 -14.19 9.53
N GLY A 155 8.82 -14.89 10.49
CA GLY A 155 9.08 -16.30 10.74
C GLY A 155 8.79 -17.19 9.54
N LYS A 156 7.68 -16.95 8.84
CA LYS A 156 7.31 -17.73 7.66
C LYS A 156 8.21 -17.48 6.45
N LEU A 157 8.62 -16.23 6.25
CA LEU A 157 9.59 -15.90 5.19
C LEU A 157 10.96 -16.55 5.46
N LEU A 158 11.37 -16.63 6.73
CA LEU A 158 12.59 -17.35 7.14
C LEU A 158 12.47 -18.85 6.88
N GLU A 159 11.32 -19.48 7.13
CA GLU A 159 11.10 -20.90 6.79
C GLU A 159 11.28 -21.14 5.30
N PHE A 160 10.67 -20.34 4.43
CA PHE A 160 10.86 -20.44 2.98
C PHE A 160 12.31 -20.23 2.57
N ALA A 161 12.99 -19.24 3.15
CA ALA A 161 14.40 -19.00 2.87
C ALA A 161 15.29 -20.19 3.29
N ARG A 162 14.97 -20.82 4.42
CA ARG A 162 15.68 -22.01 4.90
C ARG A 162 15.58 -23.20 3.94
N GLU A 163 14.39 -23.45 3.39
CA GLU A 163 14.16 -24.53 2.43
C GLU A 163 15.00 -24.36 1.14
N LEU A 164 15.37 -23.12 0.81
CA LEU A 164 16.15 -22.76 -0.37
C LEU A 164 17.64 -22.56 -0.07
N THR A 165 18.02 -22.61 1.21
CA THR A 165 19.40 -22.33 1.65
C THR A 165 20.07 -23.62 2.12
N PRO A 166 21.28 -23.96 1.63
CA PRO A 166 22.03 -25.11 2.10
C PRO A 166 22.27 -25.03 3.61
N ALA A 167 22.27 -26.20 4.29
CA ALA A 167 22.49 -26.27 5.74
C ALA A 167 23.77 -25.53 6.17
N GLY A 168 23.65 -24.76 7.24
CA GLY A 168 24.78 -23.99 7.80
C GLY A 168 25.14 -22.71 7.03
N LYS A 169 24.43 -22.37 5.95
CA LYS A 169 24.64 -21.09 5.26
C LYS A 169 23.69 -20.01 5.80
N PRO A 170 24.13 -18.74 5.86
CA PRO A 170 23.27 -17.64 6.30
C PRO A 170 22.23 -17.28 5.26
N ILE A 171 21.10 -16.75 5.73
CA ILE A 171 20.04 -16.13 4.92
C ILE A 171 20.33 -14.63 4.84
N GLY A 172 20.22 -14.06 3.64
CA GLY A 172 20.36 -12.63 3.43
C GLY A 172 19.09 -11.88 3.80
N TYR A 173 19.26 -10.66 4.32
CA TYR A 173 18.15 -9.73 4.54
C TYR A 173 18.53 -8.37 3.98
N LEU A 174 17.77 -7.91 2.98
CA LEU A 174 17.98 -6.61 2.35
C LEU A 174 16.91 -5.63 2.81
N TRP A 175 17.32 -4.49 3.38
CA TRP A 175 16.41 -3.52 3.97
C TRP A 175 16.81 -2.07 3.67
N TYR A 176 15.83 -1.16 3.75
CA TYR A 176 16.04 0.27 3.57
C TYR A 176 16.14 0.96 4.93
N ASP A 177 17.30 1.59 5.20
CA ASP A 177 17.66 2.11 6.53
C ASP A 177 16.98 3.44 6.88
N LYS A 178 16.49 4.18 5.90
CA LYS A 178 15.77 5.45 6.11
C LYS A 178 14.25 5.27 6.29
N TRP A 179 13.77 4.03 6.32
CA TRP A 179 12.34 3.79 6.50
C TRP A 179 11.93 3.89 7.98
N VAL A 180 10.77 4.52 8.24
CA VAL A 180 10.27 4.87 9.58
C VAL A 180 10.19 3.67 10.55
N ASP A 181 9.86 2.47 10.09
CA ASP A 181 9.81 1.24 10.86
C ASP A 181 10.84 0.18 10.42
N GLY A 182 11.81 0.57 9.58
CA GLY A 182 12.81 -0.34 9.00
C GLY A 182 13.62 -1.08 10.06
N GLN A 183 14.12 -0.37 11.06
CA GLN A 183 14.93 -0.94 12.14
C GLN A 183 14.13 -1.91 13.02
N SER A 184 12.87 -1.59 13.34
CA SER A 184 12.04 -2.48 14.17
C SER A 184 11.72 -3.80 13.46
N ARG A 185 11.52 -3.76 12.14
CA ARG A 185 11.32 -4.97 11.31
C ARG A 185 12.59 -5.81 11.20
N LEU A 186 13.76 -5.18 11.04
CA LEU A 186 15.04 -5.89 11.08
C LEU A 186 15.19 -6.65 12.40
N LEU A 187 15.04 -5.96 13.53
CA LEU A 187 15.16 -6.56 14.86
C LEU A 187 14.18 -7.73 15.06
N ALA A 188 12.93 -7.60 14.61
CA ALA A 188 11.96 -8.69 14.69
C ALA A 188 12.41 -9.92 13.85
N THR A 189 12.95 -9.68 12.65
CA THR A 189 13.44 -10.75 11.78
C THR A 189 14.70 -11.41 12.36
N GLU A 190 15.62 -10.65 12.95
CA GLU A 190 16.81 -11.18 13.64
C GLU A 190 16.42 -12.04 14.85
N GLN A 191 15.44 -11.60 15.64
CA GLN A 191 14.91 -12.37 16.78
C GLN A 191 14.28 -13.68 16.31
N ALA A 192 13.47 -13.65 15.25
CA ALA A 192 12.85 -14.84 14.66
C ALA A 192 13.89 -15.81 14.11
N ALA A 193 14.94 -15.31 13.43
CA ALA A 193 16.03 -16.13 12.91
C ALA A 193 16.81 -16.80 14.05
N LYS A 194 17.16 -16.04 15.10
CA LYS A 194 17.83 -16.56 16.29
C LYS A 194 17.01 -17.64 16.99
N ALA A 195 15.72 -17.41 17.18
CA ALA A 195 14.82 -18.38 17.82
C ALA A 195 14.71 -19.69 17.03
N SER A 196 14.88 -19.63 15.71
CA SER A 196 14.84 -20.79 14.81
C SER A 196 16.23 -21.37 14.51
N GLY A 197 17.29 -20.91 15.17
CA GLY A 197 18.67 -21.38 14.95
C GLY A 197 19.23 -21.04 13.56
N MET A 198 18.70 -20.00 12.89
CA MET A 198 19.15 -19.56 11.57
C MET A 198 20.10 -18.38 11.68
N ALA A 199 21.18 -18.39 10.87
CA ALA A 199 22.06 -17.24 10.74
C ALA A 199 21.46 -16.26 9.72
N LEU A 200 21.28 -14.98 10.13
CA LEU A 200 20.82 -13.90 9.28
C LEU A 200 21.96 -12.93 8.98
N GLN A 201 22.13 -12.56 7.73
CA GLN A 201 23.08 -11.54 7.32
C GLN A 201 22.34 -10.37 6.69
N ALA A 202 22.11 -9.32 7.49
CA ALA A 202 21.42 -8.12 7.04
C ALA A 202 22.36 -7.16 6.29
N ARG A 203 21.84 -6.54 5.25
CA ARG A 203 22.46 -5.42 4.53
C ARG A 203 21.46 -4.30 4.33
N ALA A 204 21.88 -3.10 4.69
CA ALA A 204 21.12 -1.89 4.42
C ALA A 204 21.39 -1.37 3.01
N ILE A 205 20.39 -0.71 2.44
CA ILE A 205 20.54 0.21 1.32
C ILE A 205 19.97 1.55 1.73
N SER A 206 20.71 2.63 1.44
CA SER A 206 20.28 4.02 1.69
C SER A 206 19.87 4.73 0.40
N ASP A 207 20.31 4.19 -0.74
CA ASP A 207 20.02 4.69 -2.08
C ASP A 207 20.05 3.55 -3.09
N VAL A 208 19.32 3.71 -4.19
CA VAL A 208 19.27 2.69 -5.27
C VAL A 208 20.62 2.51 -5.98
N VAL A 209 21.48 3.52 -5.97
CA VAL A 209 22.83 3.45 -6.56
C VAL A 209 23.72 2.41 -5.87
N GLU A 210 23.48 2.13 -4.57
CA GLU A 210 24.23 1.14 -3.77
C GLU A 210 23.79 -0.30 -4.07
N LEU A 211 22.64 -0.49 -4.67
CA LEU A 211 21.97 -1.78 -4.82
C LEU A 211 22.89 -2.86 -5.40
N ASN A 212 23.59 -2.54 -6.49
CA ASN A 212 24.44 -3.53 -7.16
C ASN A 212 25.63 -3.99 -6.29
N SER A 213 26.26 -3.06 -5.56
CA SER A 213 27.39 -3.39 -4.68
C SER A 213 26.92 -4.19 -3.46
N VAL A 214 25.78 -3.82 -2.87
CA VAL A 214 25.21 -4.50 -1.72
C VAL A 214 24.76 -5.92 -2.05
N VAL A 215 24.12 -6.12 -3.22
CA VAL A 215 23.71 -7.45 -3.69
C VAL A 215 24.92 -8.32 -4.05
N ALA A 216 25.97 -7.74 -4.65
CA ALA A 216 27.22 -8.45 -4.91
C ALA A 216 27.93 -8.87 -3.61
N ASP A 217 27.91 -8.04 -2.58
CA ASP A 217 28.46 -8.39 -1.26
C ASP A 217 27.69 -9.56 -0.63
N LEU A 218 26.35 -9.56 -0.67
CA LEU A 218 25.56 -10.71 -0.22
C LEU A 218 25.99 -12.01 -0.95
N LYS A 219 26.18 -11.94 -2.27
CA LYS A 219 26.64 -13.08 -3.06
C LYS A 219 28.03 -13.57 -2.66
N SER A 220 28.99 -12.65 -2.47
CA SER A 220 30.38 -12.98 -2.09
C SER A 220 30.47 -13.65 -0.72
N ASN A 221 29.52 -13.35 0.17
CA ASN A 221 29.39 -13.97 1.50
C ASN A 221 28.66 -15.32 1.47
N GLY A 222 28.40 -15.86 0.27
CA GLY A 222 27.83 -17.20 0.09
C GLY A 222 26.33 -17.30 0.31
N ILE A 223 25.64 -16.17 0.36
CA ILE A 223 24.17 -16.10 0.45
C ILE A 223 23.57 -16.75 -0.82
N LYS A 224 22.46 -17.47 -0.65
CA LYS A 224 21.68 -18.09 -1.72
C LYS A 224 20.25 -17.54 -1.78
N ALA A 225 19.66 -17.26 -0.64
CA ALA A 225 18.32 -16.71 -0.51
C ALA A 225 18.36 -15.39 0.27
N VAL A 226 17.62 -14.40 -0.21
CA VAL A 226 17.53 -13.06 0.37
C VAL A 226 16.07 -12.72 0.62
N ILE A 227 15.75 -12.37 1.85
CA ILE A 227 14.47 -11.79 2.23
C ILE A 227 14.55 -10.29 1.96
N LEU A 228 13.67 -9.77 1.12
CA LEU A 228 13.51 -8.34 0.90
C LEU A 228 12.53 -7.77 1.91
N GLN A 229 12.97 -6.79 2.70
CA GLN A 229 12.09 -6.05 3.61
C GLN A 229 11.06 -5.25 2.79
N PRO A 230 9.75 -5.43 3.07
CA PRO A 230 8.72 -4.64 2.42
C PRO A 230 8.74 -3.19 2.92
N GLY A 231 8.58 -2.22 2.02
CA GLY A 231 8.53 -0.80 2.32
C GLY A 231 8.38 0.05 1.06
N GLY A 232 8.08 1.35 1.23
CA GLY A 232 7.82 2.25 0.11
C GLY A 232 8.97 2.31 -0.89
N PHE A 233 10.21 2.44 -0.40
CA PHE A 233 11.41 2.45 -1.24
C PHE A 233 11.60 1.13 -1.99
N THR A 234 11.56 0.00 -1.28
CA THR A 234 11.77 -1.33 -1.88
C THR A 234 10.67 -1.69 -2.88
N TRP A 235 9.43 -1.22 -2.65
CA TRP A 235 8.33 -1.36 -3.60
C TRP A 235 8.58 -0.56 -4.88
N ARG A 236 8.94 0.72 -4.78
CA ARG A 236 9.21 1.57 -5.95
C ARG A 236 10.39 1.07 -6.79
N HIS A 237 11.41 0.53 -6.14
CA HIS A 237 12.63 0.03 -6.81
C HIS A 237 12.64 -1.49 -7.03
N ARG A 238 11.50 -2.18 -6.84
CA ARG A 238 11.42 -3.65 -6.87
C ARG A 238 11.95 -4.27 -8.16
N GLN A 239 11.70 -3.66 -9.31
CA GLN A 239 12.22 -4.15 -10.59
C GLN A 239 13.75 -4.14 -10.65
N GLN A 240 14.37 -3.05 -10.20
CA GLN A 240 15.82 -2.94 -10.12
C GLN A 240 16.41 -3.95 -9.12
N ILE A 241 15.71 -4.17 -8.00
CA ILE A 241 16.11 -5.16 -6.99
C ILE A 241 16.00 -6.58 -7.56
N ILE A 242 14.92 -6.93 -8.23
CA ILE A 242 14.73 -8.24 -8.88
C ILE A 242 15.86 -8.49 -9.89
N GLU A 243 16.16 -7.52 -10.76
CA GLU A 243 17.23 -7.66 -11.76
C GLU A 243 18.62 -7.78 -11.13
N ALA A 244 18.88 -7.08 -10.02
CA ALA A 244 20.14 -7.21 -9.29
C ALA A 244 20.25 -8.60 -8.64
N MET A 245 19.19 -9.12 -8.02
CA MET A 245 19.14 -10.46 -7.44
C MET A 245 19.35 -11.55 -8.52
N LYS A 246 18.65 -11.43 -9.65
CA LYS A 246 18.75 -12.35 -10.78
C LYS A 246 20.16 -12.41 -11.36
N ARG A 247 20.80 -11.26 -11.62
CA ARG A 247 22.19 -11.18 -12.12
C ARG A 247 23.19 -11.84 -11.16
N ASN A 248 22.92 -11.80 -9.87
CA ASN A 248 23.77 -12.42 -8.85
C ASN A 248 23.33 -13.85 -8.48
N THR A 249 22.33 -14.42 -9.16
CA THR A 249 21.79 -15.76 -8.87
C THR A 249 21.38 -15.92 -7.41
N LEU A 250 20.69 -14.91 -6.85
CA LEU A 250 20.14 -14.91 -5.50
C LEU A 250 18.62 -15.11 -5.57
N ALA A 251 18.11 -16.05 -4.79
CA ALA A 251 16.69 -16.28 -4.65
C ALA A 251 16.07 -15.15 -3.83
N MET A 252 15.14 -14.39 -4.41
CA MET A 252 14.43 -13.31 -3.71
C MET A 252 13.12 -13.81 -3.14
N ILE A 253 12.92 -13.56 -1.85
CA ILE A 253 11.69 -13.85 -1.10
C ILE A 253 11.19 -12.53 -0.51
N CYS A 254 9.91 -12.26 -0.57
CA CYS A 254 9.35 -11.03 0.00
C CYS A 254 7.92 -11.20 0.51
N ALA A 255 7.49 -10.25 1.36
CA ALA A 255 6.14 -10.22 1.92
C ALA A 255 5.08 -9.65 0.97
N TRP A 256 5.37 -9.61 -0.35
CA TRP A 256 4.46 -9.12 -1.38
C TRP A 256 4.22 -10.17 -2.46
N PRO A 257 3.07 -10.87 -2.45
CA PRO A 257 2.74 -11.91 -3.42
C PRO A 257 2.94 -11.49 -4.89
N PRO A 258 2.54 -10.28 -5.32
CA PRO A 258 2.67 -9.86 -6.71
C PRO A 258 4.09 -9.77 -7.25
N VAL A 259 5.08 -9.57 -6.37
CA VAL A 259 6.49 -9.45 -6.79
C VAL A 259 7.03 -10.77 -7.36
N ALA A 260 6.42 -11.90 -7.01
CA ALA A 260 6.74 -13.18 -7.64
C ALA A 260 6.38 -13.17 -9.14
N ALA A 261 5.24 -12.60 -9.53
CA ALA A 261 4.86 -12.44 -10.93
C ALA A 261 5.80 -11.50 -11.70
N GLU A 262 6.46 -10.58 -11.01
CA GLU A 262 7.44 -9.66 -11.58
C GLU A 262 8.87 -10.25 -11.65
N GLY A 263 9.10 -11.45 -11.09
CA GLY A 263 10.38 -12.17 -11.22
C GLY A 263 11.08 -12.55 -9.91
N ALA A 264 10.53 -12.22 -8.74
CA ALA A 264 11.00 -12.81 -7.49
C ALA A 264 10.66 -14.30 -7.42
N LEU A 265 11.38 -15.07 -6.60
CA LEU A 265 11.13 -16.51 -6.50
C LEU A 265 9.87 -16.81 -5.69
N ILE A 266 9.70 -16.16 -4.53
CA ILE A 266 8.56 -16.35 -3.63
C ILE A 266 8.03 -15.01 -3.17
N GLY A 267 6.72 -14.84 -3.30
CA GLY A 267 5.94 -13.78 -2.65
C GLY A 267 4.93 -14.38 -1.69
N TYR A 268 5.03 -14.07 -0.38
CA TYR A 268 4.07 -14.51 0.61
C TYR A 268 3.62 -13.37 1.50
N GLY A 269 2.34 -13.07 1.51
CA GLY A 269 1.82 -11.96 2.32
C GLY A 269 0.35 -11.70 2.11
N THR A 270 -0.07 -10.55 2.56
CA THR A 270 -1.45 -10.07 2.52
C THR A 270 -2.01 -10.05 1.09
N ASP A 271 -3.27 -10.43 0.93
CA ASP A 271 -4.05 -10.15 -0.28
C ASP A 271 -4.40 -8.66 -0.31
N TYR A 272 -3.52 -7.86 -0.93
CA TYR A 272 -3.67 -6.40 -0.96
C TYR A 272 -4.94 -5.91 -1.67
N PRO A 273 -5.38 -6.47 -2.81
CA PRO A 273 -6.68 -6.12 -3.39
C PRO A 273 -7.83 -6.23 -2.41
N ASP A 274 -7.89 -7.31 -1.59
CA ASP A 274 -8.90 -7.47 -0.53
C ASP A 274 -8.75 -6.39 0.55
N LEU A 275 -7.52 -6.10 0.98
CA LEU A 275 -7.23 -5.09 2.00
C LEU A 275 -7.71 -3.70 1.58
N TYR A 276 -7.36 -3.27 0.35
CA TYR A 276 -7.77 -1.99 -0.21
C TYR A 276 -9.29 -1.89 -0.38
N ARG A 277 -9.93 -2.95 -0.88
CA ARG A 277 -11.38 -3.01 -1.01
C ARG A 277 -12.09 -2.89 0.34
N ARG A 278 -11.59 -3.58 1.38
CA ARG A 278 -12.14 -3.52 2.74
C ARG A 278 -11.96 -2.16 3.40
N ALA A 279 -10.84 -1.48 3.15
CA ALA A 279 -10.55 -0.17 3.73
C ALA A 279 -11.60 0.89 3.37
N SER A 280 -12.22 0.79 2.19
CA SER A 280 -13.31 1.66 1.75
C SER A 280 -14.53 1.62 2.69
N SER A 281 -14.77 0.50 3.38
CA SER A 281 -15.87 0.40 4.35
C SER A 281 -15.64 1.34 5.54
N TYR A 282 -14.39 1.50 6.00
CA TYR A 282 -14.06 2.44 7.06
C TYR A 282 -14.19 3.89 6.59
N VAL A 283 -13.79 4.16 5.36
CA VAL A 283 -14.03 5.48 4.74
C VAL A 283 -15.52 5.81 4.73
N SER A 284 -16.37 4.86 4.34
CA SER A 284 -17.83 5.06 4.34
C SER A 284 -18.38 5.30 5.76
N ARG A 285 -17.92 4.55 6.76
CA ARG A 285 -18.34 4.72 8.17
C ARG A 285 -17.92 6.09 8.71
N VAL A 286 -16.68 6.50 8.45
CA VAL A 286 -16.15 7.79 8.86
C VAL A 286 -16.90 8.95 8.21
N LEU A 287 -17.20 8.87 6.90
CA LEU A 287 -18.02 9.88 6.21
C LEU A 287 -19.47 9.94 6.72
N LYS A 288 -19.97 8.87 7.35
CA LYS A 288 -21.27 8.83 8.03
C LYS A 288 -21.21 9.32 9.49
N GLY A 289 -20.03 9.77 9.95
CA GLY A 289 -19.85 10.39 11.27
C GLY A 289 -19.30 9.48 12.36
N GLU A 290 -18.91 8.21 12.03
CA GLU A 290 -18.22 7.38 13.01
C GLU A 290 -16.80 7.91 13.26
N LYS A 291 -16.39 7.93 14.52
CA LYS A 291 -15.06 8.44 14.89
C LYS A 291 -13.99 7.39 14.64
N PRO A 292 -12.83 7.76 14.04
CA PRO A 292 -11.71 6.84 13.89
C PRO A 292 -11.28 6.16 15.21
N ALA A 293 -11.34 6.89 16.33
CA ALA A 293 -11.00 6.37 17.64
C ALA A 293 -11.82 5.14 18.07
N ASP A 294 -13.07 5.03 17.57
CA ASP A 294 -14.01 3.96 17.90
C ASP A 294 -13.93 2.79 16.91
N LEU A 295 -13.10 2.91 15.87
CA LEU A 295 -12.91 1.91 14.83
C LEU A 295 -11.60 1.14 15.05
N PRO A 296 -11.63 -0.12 15.54
CA PRO A 296 -10.41 -0.90 15.75
C PRO A 296 -9.60 -1.06 14.45
N VAL A 297 -8.28 -0.99 14.54
CA VAL A 297 -7.41 -1.32 13.41
C VAL A 297 -7.65 -2.78 13.00
N GLN A 298 -7.90 -3.00 11.72
CA GLN A 298 -8.15 -4.32 11.17
C GLN A 298 -6.86 -4.97 10.71
N ASN A 299 -6.71 -6.25 11.01
CA ASN A 299 -5.68 -7.09 10.42
C ASN A 299 -6.17 -7.71 9.10
N PRO A 300 -5.26 -8.07 8.18
CA PRO A 300 -5.61 -8.86 7.01
C PRO A 300 -6.15 -10.21 7.43
N THR A 301 -7.12 -10.71 6.67
CA THR A 301 -7.72 -12.04 6.90
C THR A 301 -7.39 -13.02 5.78
N LYS A 302 -6.76 -12.53 4.72
CA LYS A 302 -6.35 -13.34 3.56
C LYS A 302 -4.89 -13.13 3.29
N PHE A 303 -4.20 -14.24 3.07
CA PHE A 303 -2.80 -14.29 2.67
C PHE A 303 -2.69 -15.09 1.39
N ARG A 304 -1.64 -14.86 0.62
CA ARG A 304 -1.35 -15.58 -0.61
C ARG A 304 0.12 -15.97 -0.65
N LEU A 305 0.37 -17.20 -1.10
CA LEU A 305 1.70 -17.70 -1.44
C LEU A 305 1.78 -17.86 -2.96
N VAL A 306 2.67 -17.09 -3.58
CA VAL A 306 2.94 -17.16 -5.02
C VAL A 306 4.37 -17.63 -5.23
N ILE A 307 4.58 -18.66 -6.05
CA ILE A 307 5.88 -19.23 -6.37
C ILE A 307 6.13 -19.12 -7.87
N ASN A 308 7.29 -18.62 -8.25
CA ASN A 308 7.67 -18.45 -9.65
C ASN A 308 8.68 -19.53 -10.08
N LEU A 309 8.23 -20.53 -10.84
CA LEU A 309 9.08 -21.61 -11.35
C LEU A 309 10.02 -21.14 -12.46
N ASN A 310 9.67 -20.09 -13.22
CA ASN A 310 10.59 -19.50 -14.18
C ASN A 310 11.80 -18.89 -13.46
N ALA A 311 11.57 -18.20 -12.33
CA ALA A 311 12.66 -17.70 -11.49
C ALA A 311 13.49 -18.87 -10.92
N ALA A 312 12.85 -19.92 -10.44
CA ALA A 312 13.53 -21.12 -9.93
C ALA A 312 14.43 -21.76 -11.00
N LYS A 313 13.91 -21.90 -12.22
CA LYS A 313 14.66 -22.45 -13.37
C LYS A 313 15.90 -21.61 -13.72
N VAL A 314 15.76 -20.29 -13.76
CA VAL A 314 16.89 -19.36 -13.99
C VAL A 314 17.95 -19.47 -12.90
N LEU A 315 17.54 -19.69 -11.65
CA LEU A 315 18.43 -19.82 -10.50
C LEU A 315 19.02 -21.25 -10.35
N GLY A 316 18.57 -22.22 -11.15
CA GLY A 316 18.96 -23.62 -11.03
C GLY A 316 18.47 -24.28 -9.73
N LEU A 317 17.35 -23.80 -9.19
CA LEU A 317 16.77 -24.30 -7.94
C LEU A 317 15.62 -25.28 -8.21
N GLN A 318 15.56 -26.33 -7.40
CA GLN A 318 14.40 -27.20 -7.32
C GLN A 318 13.55 -26.77 -6.12
N ILE A 319 12.28 -26.47 -6.36
CA ILE A 319 11.35 -26.11 -5.30
C ILE A 319 10.78 -27.40 -4.70
N PRO A 320 10.81 -27.59 -3.37
CA PRO A 320 10.24 -28.74 -2.72
C PRO A 320 8.74 -28.92 -3.05
N THR A 321 8.35 -30.16 -3.33
CA THR A 321 6.95 -30.48 -3.64
C THR A 321 5.99 -30.08 -2.50
N SER A 322 6.46 -30.19 -1.24
CA SER A 322 5.72 -29.71 -0.06
C SER A 322 5.39 -28.23 -0.14
N LEU A 323 6.33 -27.42 -0.60
CA LEU A 323 6.13 -25.98 -0.75
C LEU A 323 5.19 -25.65 -1.90
N LEU A 324 5.33 -26.34 -3.04
CA LEU A 324 4.42 -26.16 -4.18
C LEU A 324 2.98 -26.56 -3.84
N ALA A 325 2.77 -27.60 -3.03
CA ALA A 325 1.44 -28.04 -2.62
C ALA A 325 0.71 -27.02 -1.72
N THR A 326 1.43 -26.08 -1.11
CA THR A 326 0.84 -25.03 -0.26
C THR A 326 0.68 -23.70 -0.98
N ALA A 327 1.14 -23.59 -2.23
CA ALA A 327 1.06 -22.35 -3.01
C ALA A 327 -0.38 -22.11 -3.49
N ASP A 328 -0.84 -20.85 -3.35
CA ASP A 328 -2.12 -20.39 -3.92
C ASP A 328 -1.99 -20.18 -5.44
N GLU A 329 -0.76 -19.87 -5.91
CA GLU A 329 -0.45 -19.65 -7.31
C GLU A 329 0.97 -20.10 -7.62
N VAL A 330 1.13 -20.83 -8.72
CA VAL A 330 2.43 -21.23 -9.26
C VAL A 330 2.55 -20.68 -10.68
N ILE A 331 3.60 -19.88 -10.93
CA ILE A 331 3.89 -19.26 -12.22
C ILE A 331 4.88 -20.13 -12.98
N GLU A 332 4.48 -20.64 -14.17
CA GLU A 332 5.25 -21.51 -15.04
C GLU A 332 5.72 -20.79 -16.33
#